data_f83f7c0d493d4ab7d3930f5c384eb978
#
_entry.id   f83f7c0d493d4ab7d3930f5c384eb978
#
_cell.length_a   1.000
_cell.length_b   1.000
_cell.length_c   1.000
_cell.angle_alpha   90.00
_cell.angle_beta   90.00
_cell.angle_gamma   90.00
#
_symmetry.space_group_name_H-M   'P 1'
#
loop_
_entity.id
_entity.type
_entity.pdbx_description
1 polymer ?
#
loop_
_entity_poly.entity_id
_entity_poly.type
_entity_poly.pdbx_seq_one_letter_code
_entity_poly.pdbx_strand_id
1 'polypeptide(L)'
;MRHTRRVSPITTTQQGFIAEREFMKLLMLGSEGALEVLAPVTDDERRDLETHIRGQFTPGFIFQVKSTTYLDRRFKARRLSIHFPVAKDRLISHPLFWYFFAYLDVDAMGFDDPVFPVPSIEVHQHATPELRGDTWSFNFGASLESDANDYWRKHQHPTKEVGRYILEKLRAQKAAKTPLFTAGLVQELPPGSIWVSAG
;
A
#
# COMPACT_ATOMS: atom_id res chain seq x y z
N MET A 1 2.98 -16.52 32.41
CA MET A 1 3.25 -15.06 32.35
C MET A 1 2.22 -14.41 31.47
N ARG A 2 1.37 -13.53 32.02
CA ARG A 2 0.41 -12.73 31.21
C ARG A 2 1.21 -11.64 30.50
N HIS A 3 1.35 -11.72 29.17
CA HIS A 3 1.90 -10.61 28.40
C HIS A 3 0.93 -9.44 28.49
N THR A 4 1.27 -8.44 29.26
CA THR A 4 0.59 -7.15 29.23
C THR A 4 0.77 -6.58 27.83
N ARG A 5 -0.31 -6.60 27.05
CA ARG A 5 -0.39 -5.93 25.75
C ARG A 5 -0.12 -4.45 26.02
N ARG A 6 1.02 -3.93 25.58
CA ARG A 6 1.30 -2.50 25.70
C ARG A 6 0.21 -1.78 24.88
N VAL A 7 -0.64 -1.04 25.55
CA VAL A 7 -1.71 -0.28 24.88
C VAL A 7 -1.01 0.81 24.08
N SER A 8 -1.34 0.93 22.81
CA SER A 8 -0.83 2.02 21.97
C SER A 8 -1.22 3.37 22.60
N PRO A 9 -0.30 4.34 22.69
CA PRO A 9 -0.62 5.66 23.22
C PRO A 9 -1.51 6.49 22.28
N ILE A 10 -1.73 6.01 21.04
CA ILE A 10 -2.54 6.66 20.01
C ILE A 10 -3.73 5.78 19.63
N THR A 11 -4.83 6.41 19.21
CA THR A 11 -6.02 5.72 18.70
C THR A 11 -5.77 5.09 17.32
N THR A 12 -6.60 4.13 16.92
CA THR A 12 -6.52 3.52 15.57
C THR A 12 -6.66 4.55 14.46
N THR A 13 -7.53 5.54 14.63
CA THR A 13 -7.71 6.64 13.66
C THR A 13 -6.45 7.50 13.56
N GLN A 14 -5.86 7.87 14.70
CA GLN A 14 -4.59 8.61 14.71
C GLN A 14 -3.46 7.80 14.07
N GLN A 15 -3.39 6.50 14.37
CA GLN A 15 -2.42 5.60 13.78
C GLN A 15 -2.55 5.55 12.26
N GLY A 16 -3.77 5.41 11.73
CA GLY A 16 -4.04 5.41 10.28
C GLY A 16 -3.54 6.71 9.64
N PHE A 17 -4.00 7.85 10.17
CA PHE A 17 -3.60 9.16 9.66
C PHE A 17 -2.08 9.39 9.67
N ILE A 18 -1.39 9.04 10.75
CA ILE A 18 0.06 9.16 10.86
C ILE A 18 0.75 8.25 9.83
N ALA A 19 0.29 7.01 9.72
CA ALA A 19 0.88 6.04 8.79
C ALA A 19 0.77 6.48 7.33
N GLU A 20 -0.37 7.02 6.92
CA GLU A 20 -0.58 7.55 5.56
C GLU A 20 0.38 8.71 5.28
N ARG A 21 0.51 9.66 6.21
CA ARG A 21 1.39 10.82 6.06
C ARG A 21 2.87 10.43 6.08
N GLU A 22 3.23 9.48 6.90
CA GLU A 22 4.58 8.93 6.92
C GLU A 22 4.92 8.23 5.60
N PHE A 23 4.01 7.40 5.07
CA PHE A 23 4.22 6.75 3.78
C PHE A 23 4.29 7.77 2.63
N MET A 24 3.43 8.78 2.61
CA MET A 24 3.50 9.89 1.65
C MET A 24 4.88 10.56 1.67
N LYS A 25 5.41 10.86 2.86
CA LYS A 25 6.75 11.42 3.04
C LYS A 25 7.84 10.52 2.42
N LEU A 26 7.77 9.20 2.69
CA LEU A 26 8.74 8.24 2.15
C LEU A 26 8.68 8.15 0.63
N LEU A 27 7.49 8.20 0.03
CA LEU A 27 7.32 8.19 -1.42
C LEU A 27 7.96 9.43 -2.06
N MET A 28 7.67 10.61 -1.51
CA MET A 28 8.19 11.87 -2.05
C MET A 28 9.70 12.00 -1.88
N LEU A 29 10.23 11.76 -0.68
CA LEU A 29 11.66 11.90 -0.40
C LEU A 29 12.47 10.79 -1.06
N GLY A 30 12.03 9.53 -0.97
CA GLY A 30 12.73 8.39 -1.54
C GLY A 30 12.74 8.36 -3.08
N SER A 31 11.86 9.12 -3.73
CA SER A 31 11.85 9.32 -5.19
C SER A 31 12.53 10.63 -5.62
N GLU A 32 13.12 11.38 -4.68
CA GLU A 32 13.71 12.70 -4.94
C GLU A 32 12.70 13.67 -5.60
N GLY A 33 11.42 13.58 -5.19
CA GLY A 33 10.33 14.39 -5.71
C GLY A 33 9.86 14.01 -7.13
N ALA A 34 10.29 12.87 -7.68
CA ALA A 34 9.83 12.39 -8.98
C ALA A 34 8.42 11.77 -8.91
N LEU A 35 7.95 11.36 -7.73
CA LEU A 35 6.57 10.95 -7.52
C LEU A 35 5.71 12.12 -7.05
N GLU A 36 4.55 12.26 -7.67
CA GLU A 36 3.44 13.04 -7.16
C GLU A 36 2.52 12.11 -6.36
N VAL A 37 2.13 12.53 -5.16
CA VAL A 37 1.33 11.73 -4.24
C VAL A 37 0.05 12.49 -3.90
N LEU A 38 -1.09 11.86 -4.14
CA LEU A 38 -2.41 12.41 -3.88
C LEU A 38 -3.08 11.61 -2.75
N ALA A 39 -3.74 12.30 -1.84
CA ALA A 39 -4.62 11.70 -0.85
C ALA A 39 -6.08 12.02 -1.25
N PRO A 40 -6.92 11.00 -1.48
CA PRO A 40 -8.34 11.21 -1.75
C PRO A 40 -9.01 11.95 -0.58
N VAL A 41 -9.96 12.82 -0.90
CA VAL A 41 -10.73 13.56 0.10
C VAL A 41 -11.82 12.70 0.73
N THR A 42 -12.28 11.66 0.01
CA THR A 42 -13.30 10.72 0.47
C THR A 42 -12.73 9.30 0.54
N ASP A 43 -13.13 8.53 1.56
CA ASP A 43 -12.69 7.16 1.82
C ASP A 43 -13.62 6.09 1.20
N ASP A 44 -14.49 6.48 0.26
CA ASP A 44 -15.53 5.59 -0.28
C ASP A 44 -14.97 4.37 -1.00
N GLU A 45 -13.75 4.47 -1.57
CA GLU A 45 -13.12 3.42 -2.36
C GLU A 45 -11.91 2.75 -1.70
N ARG A 46 -11.67 3.01 -0.42
CA ARG A 46 -10.51 2.47 0.34
C ARG A 46 -9.16 2.78 -0.30
N ARG A 47 -9.05 3.95 -0.90
CA ARG A 47 -7.83 4.47 -1.50
C ARG A 47 -7.23 5.47 -0.53
N ASP A 48 -6.17 5.09 0.16
CA ASP A 48 -5.52 5.99 1.10
C ASP A 48 -4.60 6.98 0.37
N LEU A 49 -3.89 6.50 -0.66
CA LEU A 49 -2.98 7.32 -1.48
C LEU A 49 -2.99 6.88 -2.95
N GLU A 50 -2.77 7.83 -3.84
CA GLU A 50 -2.47 7.59 -5.26
C GLU A 50 -1.11 8.19 -5.60
N THR A 51 -0.34 7.51 -6.48
CA THR A 51 0.99 7.99 -6.88
C THR A 51 1.11 8.02 -8.39
N HIS A 52 1.68 9.11 -8.90
CA HIS A 52 1.96 9.31 -10.32
C HIS A 52 3.41 9.76 -10.51
N ILE A 53 3.96 9.57 -11.70
CA ILE A 53 5.23 10.20 -12.05
C ILE A 53 4.93 11.67 -12.35
N ARG A 54 5.59 12.57 -11.64
CA ARG A 54 5.38 14.02 -11.77
C ARG A 54 5.53 14.49 -13.24
N GLY A 55 4.55 15.28 -13.69
CA GLY A 55 4.51 15.79 -15.06
C GLY A 55 4.12 14.75 -16.12
N GLN A 56 3.61 13.58 -15.74
CA GLN A 56 3.18 12.55 -16.67
C GLN A 56 1.73 12.15 -16.39
N PHE A 57 0.90 12.17 -17.45
CA PHE A 57 -0.48 11.67 -17.39
C PHE A 57 -0.48 10.16 -17.68
N THR A 58 -0.06 9.38 -16.73
CA THR A 58 0.00 7.91 -16.81
C THR A 58 -0.74 7.31 -15.62
N PRO A 59 -1.24 6.04 -15.73
CA PRO A 59 -1.79 5.37 -14.58
C PRO A 59 -0.77 5.33 -13.44
N GLY A 60 -1.27 5.64 -12.26
CA GLY A 60 -0.50 5.56 -11.04
C GLY A 60 -0.73 4.26 -10.29
N PHE A 61 -0.03 4.08 -9.18
CA PHE A 61 -0.41 3.09 -8.18
C PHE A 61 -1.34 3.69 -7.15
N ILE A 62 -2.32 2.89 -6.76
CA ILE A 62 -3.24 3.16 -5.67
C ILE A 62 -2.78 2.33 -4.48
N PHE A 63 -2.70 2.95 -3.31
CA PHE A 63 -2.27 2.27 -2.09
C PHE A 63 -3.36 2.27 -1.03
N GLN A 64 -3.44 1.13 -0.32
CA GLN A 64 -4.07 1.06 0.98
C GLN A 64 -3.00 0.83 2.05
N VAL A 65 -2.91 1.76 2.99
CA VAL A 65 -1.90 1.73 4.07
C VAL A 65 -2.45 0.93 5.24
N LYS A 66 -1.66 0.00 5.73
CA LYS A 66 -1.97 -0.81 6.90
C LYS A 66 -0.77 -0.83 7.84
N SER A 67 -0.92 -0.31 9.03
CA SER A 67 0.14 -0.29 10.01
C SER A 67 -0.27 -0.94 11.33
N THR A 68 0.71 -1.27 12.14
CA THR A 68 0.52 -1.66 13.54
C THR A 68 1.59 -1.01 14.40
N THR A 69 1.23 -0.67 15.63
CA THR A 69 2.16 -0.20 16.66
C THR A 69 2.60 -1.36 17.58
N TYR A 70 2.29 -2.59 17.20
CA TYR A 70 2.61 -3.78 17.97
C TYR A 70 3.36 -4.79 17.11
N LEU A 71 4.47 -5.33 17.65
CA LEU A 71 5.19 -6.47 17.07
C LEU A 71 4.94 -7.72 17.88
N ASP A 72 4.60 -8.81 17.20
CA ASP A 72 4.54 -10.13 17.82
C ASP A 72 5.97 -10.62 18.05
N ARG A 73 6.33 -10.74 19.33
CA ARG A 73 7.66 -11.19 19.75
C ARG A 73 7.70 -12.67 20.14
N ARG A 74 6.67 -13.43 19.76
CA ARG A 74 6.71 -14.88 19.90
C ARG A 74 7.90 -15.42 19.10
N PHE A 75 8.61 -16.38 19.65
CA PHE A 75 9.79 -17.01 19.03
C PHE A 75 11.03 -16.10 18.87
N LYS A 76 11.18 -15.06 19.68
CA LYS A 76 12.29 -14.09 19.66
C LYS A 76 12.45 -13.29 18.35
N ALA A 77 11.60 -13.53 17.35
CA ALA A 77 11.58 -12.77 16.11
C ALA A 77 10.62 -11.59 16.20
N ARG A 78 10.99 -10.47 15.61
CA ARG A 78 10.10 -9.33 15.44
C ARG A 78 9.19 -9.63 14.24
N ARG A 79 7.90 -9.83 14.49
CA ARG A 79 6.92 -10.11 13.43
C ARG A 79 5.85 -9.05 13.38
N LEU A 80 5.61 -8.59 12.17
CA LEU A 80 4.43 -7.83 11.81
C LEU A 80 3.23 -8.80 11.73
N SER A 81 2.12 -8.46 12.36
CA SER A 81 0.85 -9.19 12.24
C SER A 81 -0.28 -8.18 12.12
N ILE A 82 -0.86 -8.09 10.93
CA ILE A 82 -1.91 -7.13 10.61
C ILE A 82 -3.11 -7.89 10.07
N HIS A 83 -4.20 -7.85 10.83
CA HIS A 83 -5.49 -8.40 10.45
C HIS A 83 -6.39 -7.27 9.94
N PHE A 84 -7.04 -7.49 8.78
CA PHE A 84 -7.97 -6.52 8.22
C PHE A 84 -9.12 -7.19 7.44
N PRO A 85 -10.35 -6.70 7.60
CA PRO A 85 -11.50 -7.16 6.84
C PRO A 85 -11.67 -6.35 5.56
N VAL A 86 -12.23 -6.98 4.51
CA VAL A 86 -12.64 -6.33 3.26
C VAL A 86 -14.01 -6.89 2.85
N ALA A 87 -15.02 -6.03 2.69
CA ALA A 87 -16.31 -6.44 2.18
C ALA A 87 -16.15 -7.03 0.77
N LYS A 88 -16.89 -8.09 0.46
CA LYS A 88 -16.74 -8.87 -0.77
C LYS A 88 -16.94 -8.01 -2.03
N ASP A 89 -17.90 -7.11 -2.00
CA ASP A 89 -18.23 -6.17 -3.07
C ASP A 89 -17.20 -5.03 -3.23
N ARG A 90 -16.30 -4.86 -2.23
CA ARG A 90 -15.24 -3.85 -2.23
C ARG A 90 -13.83 -4.44 -2.38
N LEU A 91 -13.73 -5.73 -2.70
CA LEU A 91 -12.44 -6.38 -2.89
C LEU A 91 -11.87 -6.01 -4.26
N ILE A 92 -10.80 -5.22 -4.27
CA ILE A 92 -10.10 -4.82 -5.50
C ILE A 92 -8.81 -5.61 -5.61
N SER A 93 -8.75 -6.57 -6.54
CA SER A 93 -7.55 -7.34 -6.87
C SER A 93 -7.05 -6.87 -8.24
N HIS A 94 -6.09 -5.95 -8.26
CA HIS A 94 -5.65 -5.29 -9.49
C HIS A 94 -4.13 -5.00 -9.46
N PRO A 95 -3.40 -5.09 -10.59
CA PRO A 95 -1.96 -4.83 -10.63
C PRO A 95 -1.55 -3.41 -10.21
N LEU A 96 -2.45 -2.43 -10.34
CA LEU A 96 -2.23 -1.04 -9.92
C LEU A 96 -2.64 -0.77 -8.47
N PHE A 97 -3.30 -1.72 -7.82
CA PHE A 97 -3.73 -1.58 -6.42
C PHE A 97 -2.78 -2.34 -5.51
N TRP A 98 -2.20 -1.64 -4.54
CA TRP A 98 -1.17 -2.14 -3.65
C TRP A 98 -1.55 -1.93 -2.20
N TYR A 99 -1.10 -2.83 -1.34
CA TYR A 99 -1.08 -2.62 0.10
C TYR A 99 0.32 -2.18 0.53
N PHE A 100 0.36 -1.29 1.49
CA PHE A 100 1.60 -0.94 2.18
C PHE A 100 1.46 -1.37 3.64
N PHE A 101 2.31 -2.31 4.08
CA PHE A 101 2.32 -2.79 5.46
C PHE A 101 3.58 -2.32 6.18
N ALA A 102 3.42 -1.82 7.42
CA ALA A 102 4.54 -1.32 8.21
C ALA A 102 4.31 -1.44 9.72
N TYR A 103 5.39 -1.53 10.47
CA TYR A 103 5.41 -1.27 11.89
C TYR A 103 5.63 0.23 12.11
N LEU A 104 4.69 0.87 12.80
CA LEU A 104 4.81 2.25 13.23
C LEU A 104 5.41 2.26 14.63
N ASP A 105 6.69 2.61 14.71
CA ASP A 105 7.37 2.82 15.97
C ASP A 105 7.00 4.20 16.53
N VAL A 106 6.20 4.19 17.59
CA VAL A 106 5.71 5.44 18.21
C VAL A 106 6.81 6.19 18.94
N ASP A 107 7.78 5.46 19.50
CA ASP A 107 8.90 6.05 20.24
C ASP A 107 9.89 6.72 19.25
N ALA A 108 10.11 6.11 18.07
CA ALA A 108 10.93 6.66 16.98
C ALA A 108 10.17 7.67 16.10
N MET A 109 8.85 7.80 16.29
CA MET A 109 7.96 8.67 15.50
C MET A 109 8.01 8.42 14.00
N GLY A 110 8.08 7.15 13.58
CA GLY A 110 8.17 6.77 12.17
C GLY A 110 8.06 5.27 11.94
N PHE A 111 8.19 4.85 10.70
CA PHE A 111 8.24 3.42 10.40
C PHE A 111 9.62 2.84 10.69
N ASP A 112 9.65 1.65 11.28
CA ASP A 112 10.86 0.84 11.42
C ASP A 112 11.06 -0.05 10.19
N ASP A 113 12.31 -0.35 9.88
CA ASP A 113 12.68 -1.25 8.78
C ASP A 113 12.43 -2.72 9.12
N PRO A 114 12.06 -3.52 8.11
CA PRO A 114 11.64 -3.18 6.75
C PRO A 114 10.16 -2.83 6.66
N VAL A 115 9.77 -2.18 5.55
CA VAL A 115 8.38 -1.98 5.14
C VAL A 115 8.03 -2.88 3.94
N PHE A 116 6.74 -3.09 3.69
CA PHE A 116 6.26 -4.07 2.71
C PHE A 116 5.24 -3.44 1.74
N PRO A 117 5.66 -2.88 0.61
CA PRO A 117 4.77 -2.56 -0.50
C PRO A 117 4.45 -3.85 -1.28
N VAL A 118 3.20 -4.31 -1.23
CA VAL A 118 2.77 -5.61 -1.79
C VAL A 118 1.61 -5.42 -2.75
N PRO A 119 1.67 -5.96 -3.99
CA PRO A 119 0.53 -5.95 -4.91
C PRO A 119 -0.70 -6.62 -4.29
N SER A 120 -1.89 -6.04 -4.52
CA SER A 120 -3.15 -6.56 -3.95
C SER A 120 -3.43 -8.01 -4.33
N ILE A 121 -3.07 -8.41 -5.55
CA ILE A 121 -3.22 -9.78 -6.04
C ILE A 121 -2.46 -10.76 -5.13
N GLU A 122 -1.23 -10.46 -4.77
CA GLU A 122 -0.43 -11.33 -3.89
C GLU A 122 -0.97 -11.34 -2.45
N VAL A 123 -1.41 -10.19 -1.95
CA VAL A 123 -2.02 -10.12 -0.61
C VAL A 123 -3.27 -11.00 -0.55
N HIS A 124 -4.15 -10.89 -1.54
CA HIS A 124 -5.40 -11.65 -1.56
C HIS A 124 -5.20 -13.16 -1.74
N GLN A 125 -4.08 -13.57 -2.33
CA GLN A 125 -3.73 -15.00 -2.49
C GLN A 125 -3.02 -15.58 -1.27
N HIS A 126 -2.19 -14.81 -0.58
CA HIS A 126 -1.23 -15.36 0.38
C HIS A 126 -1.36 -14.82 1.82
N ALA A 127 -2.15 -13.76 2.07
CA ALA A 127 -2.36 -13.24 3.42
C ALA A 127 -3.46 -14.01 4.19
N THR A 128 -3.43 -15.34 4.14
CA THR A 128 -4.36 -16.24 4.82
C THR A 128 -5.83 -15.80 4.63
N PRO A 129 -6.33 -15.78 3.38
CA PRO A 129 -7.70 -15.31 3.09
C PRO A 129 -8.74 -16.25 3.67
N GLU A 130 -9.73 -15.68 4.35
CA GLU A 130 -10.90 -16.41 4.88
C GLU A 130 -12.17 -15.63 4.57
N LEU A 131 -13.16 -16.28 3.93
CA LEU A 131 -14.45 -15.66 3.66
C LEU A 131 -15.43 -16.02 4.78
N ARG A 132 -15.96 -15.00 5.45
CA ARG A 132 -17.00 -15.12 6.51
C ARG A 132 -18.21 -14.28 6.11
N GLY A 133 -19.27 -14.95 5.64
CA GLY A 133 -20.42 -14.25 5.05
C GLY A 133 -19.99 -13.39 3.85
N ASP A 134 -20.30 -12.11 3.89
CA ASP A 134 -19.95 -11.16 2.83
C ASP A 134 -18.64 -10.36 3.12
N THR A 135 -17.77 -10.90 3.98
CA THR A 135 -16.53 -10.23 4.35
C THR A 135 -15.34 -11.17 4.23
N TRP A 136 -14.38 -10.76 3.42
CA TRP A 136 -13.05 -11.35 3.43
C TRP A 136 -12.25 -10.88 4.64
N SER A 137 -11.56 -11.80 5.27
CA SER A 137 -10.66 -11.56 6.37
C SER A 137 -9.26 -11.95 5.93
N PHE A 138 -8.31 -11.03 6.05
CA PHE A 138 -6.91 -11.25 5.69
C PHE A 138 -6.03 -11.09 6.93
N ASN A 139 -5.00 -11.92 7.00
CA ASN A 139 -3.98 -11.82 8.04
C ASN A 139 -2.59 -11.77 7.39
N PHE A 140 -2.03 -10.58 7.31
CA PHE A 140 -0.67 -10.36 6.82
C PHE A 140 0.31 -10.58 7.98
N GLY A 141 1.17 -11.60 7.86
CA GLY A 141 2.14 -11.95 8.89
C GLY A 141 3.55 -12.07 8.31
N ALA A 142 4.40 -11.07 8.57
CA ALA A 142 5.76 -10.98 8.02
C ALA A 142 6.81 -10.83 9.12
N SER A 143 7.99 -11.44 8.94
CA SER A 143 9.15 -11.19 9.77
C SER A 143 9.81 -9.88 9.37
N LEU A 144 10.32 -9.13 10.35
CA LEU A 144 11.18 -7.97 10.11
C LEU A 144 12.67 -8.35 9.99
N GLU A 145 13.01 -9.62 10.20
CA GLU A 145 14.39 -10.08 10.10
C GLU A 145 14.75 -10.40 8.65
N SER A 146 15.90 -9.95 8.20
CA SER A 146 16.35 -10.07 6.80
C SER A 146 16.70 -11.50 6.38
N ASP A 147 17.00 -12.37 7.34
CA ASP A 147 17.37 -13.79 7.13
C ASP A 147 16.18 -14.76 7.29
N ALA A 148 15.00 -14.24 7.64
CA ALA A 148 13.82 -15.08 7.84
C ALA A 148 13.41 -15.80 6.56
N ASN A 149 13.08 -17.09 6.66
CA ASN A 149 12.44 -17.85 5.60
C ASN A 149 10.93 -17.53 5.59
N ASP A 150 10.57 -16.37 5.03
CA ASP A 150 9.24 -15.82 5.00
C ASP A 150 8.82 -15.53 3.56
N TYR A 151 7.58 -15.88 3.20
CA TYR A 151 7.05 -15.60 1.86
C TYR A 151 7.16 -14.12 1.48
N TRP A 152 6.96 -13.21 2.45
CA TRP A 152 6.93 -11.76 2.24
C TRP A 152 8.31 -11.13 2.13
N ARG A 153 9.39 -11.89 2.37
CA ARG A 153 10.77 -11.38 2.28
C ARG A 153 11.08 -10.68 0.96
N LYS A 154 10.52 -11.18 -0.15
CA LYS A 154 10.71 -10.57 -1.48
C LYS A 154 10.12 -9.16 -1.61
N HIS A 155 9.28 -8.75 -0.67
CA HIS A 155 8.66 -7.43 -0.58
C HIS A 155 9.23 -6.58 0.55
N GLN A 156 10.28 -7.04 1.24
CA GLN A 156 10.98 -6.23 2.23
C GLN A 156 11.77 -5.11 1.56
N HIS A 157 11.52 -3.89 1.98
CA HIS A 157 12.26 -2.72 1.53
C HIS A 157 12.65 -1.84 2.73
N PRO A 158 13.88 -1.31 2.76
CA PRO A 158 14.20 -0.24 3.69
C PRO A 158 13.31 0.98 3.45
N THR A 159 12.89 1.66 4.49
CA THR A 159 12.04 2.86 4.41
C THR A 159 12.59 3.89 3.44
N LYS A 160 13.92 4.13 3.48
CA LYS A 160 14.62 5.10 2.62
C LYS A 160 14.59 4.74 1.13
N GLU A 161 14.32 3.48 0.77
CA GLU A 161 14.37 2.99 -0.61
C GLU A 161 13.00 2.81 -1.25
N VAL A 162 11.93 2.81 -0.44
CA VAL A 162 10.58 2.48 -0.93
C VAL A 162 10.09 3.46 -2.00
N GLY A 163 10.39 4.76 -1.90
CA GLY A 163 9.98 5.74 -2.91
C GLY A 163 10.67 5.48 -4.26
N ARG A 164 11.96 5.17 -4.26
CA ARG A 164 12.70 4.77 -5.47
C ARG A 164 12.14 3.48 -6.06
N TYR A 165 11.90 2.48 -5.23
CA TYR A 165 11.31 1.20 -5.68
C TYR A 165 9.97 1.41 -6.38
N ILE A 166 9.07 2.20 -5.81
CA ILE A 166 7.75 2.48 -6.40
C ILE A 166 7.91 3.25 -7.72
N LEU A 167 8.80 4.22 -7.79
CA LEU A 167 9.11 4.95 -9.03
C LEU A 167 9.60 4.01 -10.14
N GLU A 168 10.50 3.08 -9.84
CA GLU A 168 11.01 2.09 -10.78
C GLU A 168 9.89 1.16 -11.28
N LYS A 169 9.00 0.72 -10.39
CA LYS A 169 7.83 -0.08 -10.76
C LYS A 169 6.87 0.66 -11.70
N LEU A 170 6.59 1.95 -11.43
CA LEU A 170 5.75 2.77 -12.31
C LEU A 170 6.39 2.99 -13.68
N ARG A 171 7.72 3.22 -13.73
CA ARG A 171 8.46 3.34 -15.00
C ARG A 171 8.41 2.06 -15.81
N ALA A 172 8.56 0.91 -15.16
CA ALA A 172 8.49 -0.40 -15.81
C ALA A 172 7.10 -0.67 -16.41
N GLN A 173 6.03 -0.28 -15.73
CA GLN A 173 4.66 -0.40 -16.26
C GLN A 173 4.43 0.46 -17.51
N LYS A 174 4.95 1.68 -17.54
CA LYS A 174 4.86 2.55 -18.72
C LYS A 174 5.51 1.91 -19.94
N ALA A 175 6.62 1.20 -19.76
CA ALA A 175 7.31 0.50 -20.84
C ALA A 175 6.47 -0.67 -21.41
N ALA A 176 5.56 -1.26 -20.63
CA ALA A 176 4.73 -2.39 -21.03
C ALA A 176 3.50 -2.01 -21.88
N LYS A 177 3.44 -0.80 -22.44
CA LYS A 177 2.43 -0.32 -23.42
C LYS A 177 1.05 -1.00 -23.25
N THR A 178 0.35 -0.76 -22.15
CA THR A 178 -1.08 -1.05 -22.11
C THR A 178 -1.81 0.16 -22.65
N PRO A 179 -2.48 0.09 -23.81
CA PRO A 179 -3.25 1.23 -24.29
C PRO A 179 -4.37 1.51 -23.30
N LEU A 180 -4.37 2.69 -22.70
CA LEU A 180 -5.39 3.15 -21.75
C LEU A 180 -6.77 3.32 -22.39
N PHE A 181 -6.81 3.43 -23.73
CA PHE A 181 -8.03 3.59 -24.49
C PHE A 181 -7.97 2.74 -25.74
N THR A 182 -8.93 1.84 -25.90
CA THR A 182 -9.23 1.27 -27.21
C THR A 182 -10.13 2.25 -27.96
N ALA A 183 -9.91 2.44 -29.24
CA ALA A 183 -10.67 3.38 -30.08
C ALA A 183 -12.21 3.19 -30.01
N GLY A 184 -12.70 2.04 -29.57
CA GLY A 184 -14.11 1.75 -29.41
C GLY A 184 -14.79 2.40 -28.19
N LEU A 185 -14.03 2.83 -27.18
CA LEU A 185 -14.58 3.52 -25.98
C LEU A 185 -14.84 5.01 -26.21
N VAL A 186 -14.35 5.54 -27.33
CA VAL A 186 -14.42 6.96 -27.69
C VAL A 186 -15.83 7.40 -28.11
N GLN A 187 -16.69 6.49 -28.52
CA GLN A 187 -18.02 6.82 -29.06
C GLN A 187 -19.08 7.13 -28.00
N GLU A 188 -18.80 6.91 -26.72
CA GLU A 188 -19.79 7.08 -25.64
C GLU A 188 -19.40 8.12 -24.57
N LEU A 189 -18.59 9.11 -24.92
CA LEU A 189 -18.28 10.17 -23.98
C LEU A 189 -19.50 11.08 -23.75
N PRO A 190 -19.78 11.45 -22.48
CA PRO A 190 -20.88 12.36 -22.17
C PRO A 190 -20.73 13.70 -22.89
N PRO A 191 -21.84 14.40 -23.23
CA PRO A 191 -21.78 15.75 -23.77
C PRO A 191 -20.97 16.67 -22.87
N GLY A 192 -19.99 17.38 -23.41
CA GLY A 192 -19.13 18.30 -22.65
C GLY A 192 -17.73 17.77 -22.35
N SER A 193 -17.40 16.53 -22.71
CA SER A 193 -16.04 15.99 -22.56
C SER A 193 -15.08 16.68 -23.56
N ILE A 194 -13.91 17.08 -23.06
CA ILE A 194 -12.85 17.73 -23.86
C ILE A 194 -11.73 16.70 -24.08
N TRP A 195 -11.33 16.54 -25.35
CA TRP A 195 -10.16 15.75 -25.71
C TRP A 195 -8.89 16.56 -25.54
N VAL A 196 -7.92 16.00 -24.83
CA VAL A 196 -6.55 16.48 -24.86
C VAL A 196 -5.72 15.45 -25.62
N SER A 197 -5.38 15.74 -26.88
CA SER A 197 -4.42 14.94 -27.63
C SER A 197 -3.02 15.23 -27.05
N ALA A 198 -2.34 14.20 -26.58
CA ALA A 198 -0.91 14.30 -26.31
C ALA A 198 -0.19 14.38 -27.67
N GLY A 199 0.42 15.54 -27.94
CA GLY A 199 1.35 15.74 -29.05
C GLY A 199 2.65 14.96 -28.87
#